data_a4de21dffeeca2ee29b3faac15b1af7b
#
_entry.id   a4de21dffeeca2ee29b3faac15b1af7b
#
_cell.length_a   1.000
_cell.length_b   1.000
_cell.length_c   1.000
_cell.angle_alpha   90.00
_cell.angle_beta   90.00
_cell.angle_gamma   90.00
#
_symmetry.space_group_name_H-M   'P 1'
#
loop_
_entity.id
_entity.type
_entity.pdbx_description
1 polymer ?
#
loop_
_entity_poly.entity_id
_entity_poly.type
_entity_poly.pdbx_seq_one_letter_code
_entity_poly.pdbx_strand_id
1 'polypeptide(L)'
;MIYRRLMTIALIFAFVPAVPAQKITKQTIVSEGKKRTYYLYVPKNLKPGVTVPLVVLLHGSNHVGLSLAEKWNDLAEEEGVIIVAPDSLDSAHWSVPGDGPVFLHELVESIKTSYPINPKRVYLFGHSGGAVFALLMSLYESEYFAATAIHAGALYPEATALIDLAKRKTPIHIQVGTIDEYFPLTSVRSSRDLLNAHGFSVQLIEIPQHNHWYYDLAPKINRTAWEFLKIQELSGEPHFEEYKFRAERRNSKEATEQYNRGLERHRVGDIAGAIAAYSRAIELDEKYADAYNNRGVAYMAQKDYTAAAADFTRSLELAPSDSAYNNRGSILFSQRKTEEAIADFTEGIKLKPSAEAYVNRGLAYQQTNRDSLALADYEHAIKLNPKFGRAYVLRALLLLKSGQNVAAQKDLERGFQLDPNLHAEFDPIIKQARPNQ
;
A
#
# COMPACT_ATOMS: atom_id res chain seq x y z
N MET A 1 -64.09 35.08 -4.95
CA MET A 1 -64.19 33.70 -4.47
C MET A 1 -63.08 32.90 -5.14
N ILE A 2 -62.00 32.68 -4.41
CA ILE A 2 -60.80 31.98 -4.92
C ILE A 2 -60.73 30.64 -4.20
N TYR A 3 -60.99 29.57 -4.92
CA TYR A 3 -60.85 28.19 -4.40
C TYR A 3 -59.38 27.81 -4.34
N ARG A 4 -58.82 27.69 -3.14
CA ARG A 4 -57.53 27.01 -2.90
C ARG A 4 -57.77 25.50 -2.89
N ARG A 5 -57.27 24.78 -3.91
CA ARG A 5 -57.14 23.32 -3.87
C ARG A 5 -55.87 22.97 -3.08
N LEU A 6 -56.05 22.39 -1.92
CA LEU A 6 -55.03 21.68 -1.16
C LEU A 6 -54.75 20.34 -1.89
N MET A 7 -53.57 20.21 -2.45
CA MET A 7 -53.08 18.94 -2.99
C MET A 7 -52.46 18.17 -1.80
N THR A 8 -53.14 17.16 -1.30
CA THR A 8 -52.60 16.22 -0.33
C THR A 8 -51.71 15.24 -1.08
N ILE A 9 -50.36 15.37 -0.93
CA ILE A 9 -49.42 14.37 -1.42
C ILE A 9 -49.45 13.22 -0.42
N ALA A 10 -50.09 12.12 -0.79
CA ALA A 10 -49.98 10.86 -0.10
C ALA A 10 -48.65 10.24 -0.43
N LEU A 11 -47.70 10.28 0.49
CA LEU A 11 -46.47 9.47 0.43
C LEU A 11 -46.90 7.99 0.60
N ILE A 12 -47.01 7.29 -0.51
CA ILE A 12 -47.12 5.83 -0.52
C ILE A 12 -45.75 5.29 -0.19
N PHE A 13 -45.52 4.94 1.06
CA PHE A 13 -44.42 4.07 1.43
C PHE A 13 -44.69 2.69 0.80
N ALA A 14 -44.07 2.41 -0.33
CA ALA A 14 -44.02 1.06 -0.86
C ALA A 14 -43.24 0.18 0.11
N PHE A 15 -43.96 -0.58 0.92
CA PHE A 15 -43.39 -1.64 1.76
C PHE A 15 -42.85 -2.72 0.79
N VAL A 16 -41.55 -2.70 0.51
CA VAL A 16 -40.92 -3.83 -0.16
C VAL A 16 -40.84 -4.95 0.88
N PRO A 17 -41.52 -6.10 0.66
CA PRO A 17 -41.45 -7.19 1.61
C PRO A 17 -40.00 -7.64 1.72
N ALA A 18 -39.48 -7.68 2.96
CA ALA A 18 -38.18 -8.21 3.26
C ALA A 18 -38.10 -9.66 2.77
N VAL A 19 -37.29 -9.93 1.75
CA VAL A 19 -36.98 -11.28 1.30
C VAL A 19 -36.26 -11.97 2.46
N PRO A 20 -36.69 -13.16 2.91
CA PRO A 20 -36.01 -13.84 4.00
C PRO A 20 -34.60 -14.24 3.55
N ALA A 21 -33.61 -13.50 3.97
CA ALA A 21 -32.21 -13.81 3.67
C ALA A 21 -31.77 -14.99 4.53
N GLN A 22 -31.66 -16.14 3.92
CA GLN A 22 -31.07 -17.35 4.52
C GLN A 22 -29.66 -17.60 4.01
N LYS A 23 -29.13 -16.76 3.13
CA LYS A 23 -27.89 -16.99 2.41
C LYS A 23 -27.20 -15.67 2.11
N ILE A 24 -25.86 -15.70 2.13
CA ILE A 24 -25.06 -14.58 1.61
C ILE A 24 -25.43 -14.37 0.13
N THR A 25 -25.84 -13.16 -0.21
CA THR A 25 -26.26 -12.80 -1.58
C THR A 25 -25.15 -12.01 -2.27
N LYS A 26 -24.81 -12.44 -3.48
CA LYS A 26 -23.92 -11.66 -4.36
C LYS A 26 -24.72 -10.59 -5.06
N GLN A 27 -24.29 -9.34 -4.92
CA GLN A 27 -24.97 -8.17 -5.49
C GLN A 27 -23.96 -7.28 -6.22
N THR A 28 -24.46 -6.27 -6.93
CA THR A 28 -23.63 -5.30 -7.62
C THR A 28 -24.19 -3.90 -7.48
N ILE A 29 -23.28 -2.93 -7.41
CA ILE A 29 -23.59 -1.49 -7.42
C ILE A 29 -22.76 -0.82 -8.51
N VAL A 30 -23.25 0.25 -9.09
CA VAL A 30 -22.44 1.11 -9.95
C VAL A 30 -21.94 2.27 -9.10
N SER A 31 -20.63 2.33 -8.92
CA SER A 31 -19.95 3.41 -8.23
C SER A 31 -18.94 4.03 -9.19
N GLU A 32 -19.03 5.35 -9.39
CA GLU A 32 -18.15 6.11 -10.29
C GLU A 32 -18.03 5.54 -11.70
N GLY A 33 -19.16 5.10 -12.25
CA GLY A 33 -19.23 4.51 -13.59
C GLY A 33 -18.67 3.09 -13.69
N LYS A 34 -18.20 2.48 -12.60
CA LYS A 34 -17.69 1.12 -12.55
C LYS A 34 -18.68 0.20 -11.84
N LYS A 35 -18.91 -0.98 -12.42
CA LYS A 35 -19.68 -2.03 -11.77
C LYS A 35 -18.83 -2.68 -10.68
N ARG A 36 -19.33 -2.65 -9.44
CA ARG A 36 -18.67 -3.18 -8.25
C ARG A 36 -19.49 -4.35 -7.69
N THR A 37 -18.81 -5.40 -7.29
CA THR A 37 -19.43 -6.57 -6.65
C THR A 37 -19.34 -6.45 -5.14
N TYR A 38 -20.38 -6.92 -4.43
CA TYR A 38 -20.36 -7.09 -2.99
C TYR A 38 -21.22 -8.27 -2.55
N TYR A 39 -20.98 -8.75 -1.34
CA TYR A 39 -21.71 -9.83 -0.71
C TYR A 39 -22.40 -9.31 0.52
N LEU A 40 -23.71 -9.58 0.64
CA LEU A 40 -24.57 -9.09 1.69
C LEU A 40 -25.16 -10.25 2.47
N TYR A 41 -25.09 -10.18 3.79
CA TYR A 41 -25.82 -11.06 4.67
C TYR A 41 -26.72 -10.24 5.59
N VAL A 42 -28.00 -10.64 5.66
CA VAL A 42 -29.03 -9.99 6.49
C VAL A 42 -29.60 -11.05 7.43
N PRO A 43 -29.54 -10.85 8.76
CA PRO A 43 -30.11 -11.78 9.74
C PRO A 43 -31.61 -12.01 9.53
N LYS A 44 -32.09 -13.23 9.82
CA LYS A 44 -33.51 -13.61 9.63
C LYS A 44 -34.48 -12.87 10.55
N ASN A 45 -34.02 -12.62 11.76
CA ASN A 45 -34.86 -12.19 12.88
C ASN A 45 -34.71 -10.69 13.18
N LEU A 46 -34.56 -9.86 12.15
CA LEU A 46 -34.57 -8.40 12.36
C LEU A 46 -35.97 -7.96 12.86
N LYS A 47 -35.98 -7.28 14.00
CA LYS A 47 -37.25 -6.79 14.58
C LYS A 47 -37.75 -5.60 13.77
N PRO A 48 -39.03 -5.57 13.35
CA PRO A 48 -39.61 -4.41 12.67
C PRO A 48 -39.48 -3.14 13.51
N GLY A 49 -39.07 -2.05 12.87
CA GLY A 49 -38.94 -0.74 13.53
C GLY A 49 -37.69 -0.57 14.40
N VAL A 50 -36.83 -1.58 14.47
CA VAL A 50 -35.52 -1.49 15.18
C VAL A 50 -34.39 -1.34 14.18
N THR A 51 -33.58 -0.29 14.35
CA THR A 51 -32.39 -0.12 13.54
C THR A 51 -31.24 -1.01 14.05
N VAL A 52 -30.44 -1.55 13.13
CA VAL A 52 -29.36 -2.49 13.42
C VAL A 52 -27.99 -1.98 12.97
N PRO A 53 -26.90 -2.44 13.56
CA PRO A 53 -25.55 -2.11 13.09
C PRO A 53 -25.24 -2.67 11.71
N LEU A 54 -24.28 -2.05 11.02
CA LEU A 54 -23.68 -2.53 9.78
C LEU A 54 -22.18 -2.71 9.97
N VAL A 55 -21.63 -3.85 9.54
CA VAL A 55 -20.17 -4.05 9.45
C VAL A 55 -19.77 -4.19 7.98
N VAL A 56 -18.86 -3.34 7.52
CA VAL A 56 -18.23 -3.43 6.21
C VAL A 56 -16.97 -4.28 6.37
N LEU A 57 -16.91 -5.39 5.63
CA LEU A 57 -15.84 -6.38 5.70
C LEU A 57 -14.87 -6.23 4.53
N LEU A 58 -13.61 -5.98 4.80
CA LEU A 58 -12.56 -5.70 3.81
C LEU A 58 -11.56 -6.86 3.76
N HIS A 59 -11.58 -7.59 2.66
CA HIS A 59 -10.81 -8.83 2.48
C HIS A 59 -9.30 -8.62 2.37
N GLY A 60 -8.52 -9.66 2.63
CA GLY A 60 -7.08 -9.68 2.40
C GLY A 60 -6.71 -9.76 0.92
N SER A 61 -5.45 -9.50 0.61
CA SER A 61 -4.93 -9.58 -0.76
C SER A 61 -5.15 -10.96 -1.38
N ASN A 62 -5.47 -10.99 -2.67
CA ASN A 62 -5.80 -12.19 -3.44
C ASN A 62 -7.05 -12.97 -2.96
N HIS A 63 -7.93 -12.29 -2.22
CA HIS A 63 -9.22 -12.82 -1.78
C HIS A 63 -10.38 -11.99 -2.36
N VAL A 64 -11.59 -12.36 -2.00
CA VAL A 64 -12.84 -11.67 -2.35
C VAL A 64 -13.70 -11.47 -1.12
N GLY A 65 -14.64 -10.55 -1.15
CA GLY A 65 -15.52 -10.25 -0.02
C GLY A 65 -16.25 -11.46 0.53
N LEU A 66 -16.64 -12.43 -0.32
CA LEU A 66 -17.29 -13.66 0.08
C LEU A 66 -16.53 -14.42 1.18
N SER A 67 -15.20 -14.47 1.07
CA SER A 67 -14.37 -15.21 2.03
C SER A 67 -14.47 -14.70 3.47
N LEU A 68 -14.65 -13.39 3.66
CA LEU A 68 -14.92 -12.82 4.99
C LEU A 68 -16.40 -12.97 5.38
N ALA A 69 -17.32 -12.73 4.46
CA ALA A 69 -18.74 -12.84 4.73
C ALA A 69 -19.12 -14.24 5.26
N GLU A 70 -18.54 -15.29 4.70
CA GLU A 70 -18.72 -16.69 5.16
C GLU A 70 -18.19 -16.95 6.57
N LYS A 71 -17.22 -16.18 7.03
CA LYS A 71 -16.67 -16.30 8.39
C LYS A 71 -17.39 -15.44 9.41
N TRP A 72 -18.18 -14.47 8.95
CA TRP A 72 -18.94 -13.56 9.81
C TRP A 72 -20.42 -13.88 9.90
N ASN A 73 -20.99 -14.70 9.00
CA ASN A 73 -22.44 -14.93 8.89
C ASN A 73 -23.08 -15.47 10.17
N ASP A 74 -22.43 -16.45 10.85
CA ASP A 74 -22.97 -17.05 12.07
C ASP A 74 -23.01 -16.01 13.22
N LEU A 75 -21.97 -15.22 13.38
CA LEU A 75 -21.92 -14.13 14.33
C LEU A 75 -22.97 -13.04 13.99
N ALA A 76 -23.10 -12.73 12.70
CA ALA A 76 -24.06 -11.74 12.23
C ALA A 76 -25.51 -12.18 12.52
N GLU A 77 -25.85 -13.46 12.33
CA GLU A 77 -27.16 -14.02 12.69
C GLU A 77 -27.42 -13.96 14.19
N GLU A 78 -26.41 -14.38 15.01
CA GLU A 78 -26.53 -14.41 16.46
C GLU A 78 -26.75 -13.02 17.05
N GLU A 79 -25.98 -12.03 16.58
CA GLU A 79 -25.95 -10.67 17.17
C GLU A 79 -26.94 -9.70 16.48
N GLY A 80 -27.61 -10.14 15.40
CA GLY A 80 -28.56 -9.30 14.67
C GLY A 80 -27.89 -8.14 13.92
N VAL A 81 -26.67 -8.34 13.39
CA VAL A 81 -25.93 -7.33 12.67
C VAL A 81 -25.92 -7.63 11.16
N ILE A 82 -26.12 -6.63 10.33
CA ILE A 82 -25.99 -6.76 8.88
C ILE A 82 -24.51 -6.66 8.52
N ILE A 83 -24.03 -7.51 7.62
CA ILE A 83 -22.68 -7.44 7.10
C ILE A 83 -22.68 -7.25 5.59
N VAL A 84 -21.78 -6.41 5.10
CA VAL A 84 -21.52 -6.20 3.68
C VAL A 84 -20.04 -6.35 3.41
N ALA A 85 -19.70 -7.15 2.40
CA ALA A 85 -18.32 -7.48 2.04
C ALA A 85 -18.08 -7.17 0.57
N PRO A 86 -17.59 -5.96 0.22
CA PRO A 86 -17.28 -5.62 -1.16
C PRO A 86 -16.01 -6.32 -1.66
N ASP A 87 -15.92 -6.51 -2.98
CA ASP A 87 -14.69 -6.84 -3.67
C ASP A 87 -13.90 -5.56 -3.98
N SER A 88 -12.57 -5.60 -3.82
CA SER A 88 -11.67 -4.57 -4.37
C SER A 88 -11.68 -4.58 -5.90
N LEU A 89 -11.26 -3.49 -6.54
CA LEU A 89 -11.12 -3.43 -8.02
C LEU A 89 -10.05 -4.40 -8.53
N ASP A 90 -8.98 -4.54 -7.78
CA ASP A 90 -7.92 -5.51 -8.00
C ASP A 90 -7.86 -6.44 -6.78
N SER A 91 -8.06 -7.73 -6.97
CA SER A 91 -8.04 -8.70 -5.88
C SER A 91 -6.71 -8.71 -5.10
N ALA A 92 -5.61 -8.29 -5.73
CA ALA A 92 -4.30 -8.26 -5.10
C ALA A 92 -4.17 -7.17 -4.03
N HIS A 93 -4.89 -6.05 -4.17
CA HIS A 93 -4.79 -4.94 -3.23
C HIS A 93 -6.01 -4.01 -3.25
N TRP A 94 -6.20 -3.31 -2.15
CA TRP A 94 -7.10 -2.18 -2.03
C TRP A 94 -6.38 -0.90 -2.41
N SER A 95 -7.06 -0.02 -3.13
CA SER A 95 -6.48 1.23 -3.62
C SER A 95 -7.26 2.46 -3.18
N VAL A 96 -6.53 3.55 -2.89
CA VAL A 96 -7.10 4.89 -2.76
C VAL A 96 -6.59 5.70 -3.94
N PRO A 97 -7.46 6.33 -4.72
CA PRO A 97 -8.89 6.52 -4.55
C PRO A 97 -9.81 5.40 -5.09
N GLY A 98 -9.30 4.40 -5.79
CA GLY A 98 -10.09 3.44 -6.58
C GLY A 98 -11.15 2.64 -5.80
N ASP A 99 -10.82 2.15 -4.61
CA ASP A 99 -11.72 1.46 -3.68
C ASP A 99 -12.11 2.36 -2.50
N GLY A 100 -11.65 3.60 -2.54
CA GLY A 100 -11.61 4.54 -1.46
C GLY A 100 -12.95 5.06 -0.94
N PRO A 101 -12.93 6.20 -0.26
CA PRO A 101 -14.07 6.62 0.57
C PRO A 101 -15.40 6.66 -0.15
N VAL A 102 -15.43 7.16 -1.39
CA VAL A 102 -16.70 7.35 -2.13
C VAL A 102 -17.40 6.03 -2.42
N PHE A 103 -16.66 4.99 -2.85
CA PHE A 103 -17.29 3.69 -3.08
C PHE A 103 -17.89 3.10 -1.80
N LEU A 104 -17.16 3.15 -0.69
CA LEU A 104 -17.66 2.62 0.58
C LEU A 104 -18.87 3.43 1.08
N HIS A 105 -18.85 4.76 0.92
CA HIS A 105 -19.98 5.61 1.25
C HIS A 105 -21.19 5.26 0.39
N GLU A 106 -21.08 5.23 -0.94
CA GLU A 106 -22.19 4.87 -1.85
C GLU A 106 -22.74 3.47 -1.56
N LEU A 107 -21.87 2.51 -1.22
CA LEU A 107 -22.28 1.16 -0.83
C LEU A 107 -23.11 1.20 0.47
N VAL A 108 -22.61 1.86 1.52
CA VAL A 108 -23.32 1.96 2.81
C VAL A 108 -24.65 2.68 2.63
N GLU A 109 -24.68 3.80 1.91
CA GLU A 109 -25.93 4.53 1.65
C GLU A 109 -26.95 3.68 0.86
N SER A 110 -26.49 2.90 -0.12
CA SER A 110 -27.35 1.96 -0.85
C SER A 110 -27.93 0.88 0.09
N ILE A 111 -27.17 0.35 1.03
CA ILE A 111 -27.68 -0.62 2.02
C ILE A 111 -28.70 0.04 2.96
N LYS A 112 -28.45 1.27 3.39
CA LYS A 112 -29.39 2.05 4.26
C LYS A 112 -30.73 2.32 3.59
N THR A 113 -30.80 2.41 2.27
CA THR A 113 -32.09 2.57 1.56
C THR A 113 -32.95 1.30 1.62
N SER A 114 -32.35 0.14 1.79
CA SER A 114 -33.03 -1.16 1.71
C SER A 114 -33.23 -1.82 3.09
N TYR A 115 -32.43 -1.44 4.08
CA TYR A 115 -32.42 -2.08 5.40
C TYR A 115 -32.34 -1.04 6.51
N PRO A 116 -32.93 -1.34 7.72
CA PRO A 116 -32.99 -0.41 8.84
C PRO A 116 -31.64 -0.27 9.56
N ILE A 117 -30.64 0.27 8.88
CA ILE A 117 -29.32 0.49 9.48
C ILE A 117 -29.36 1.67 10.45
N ASN A 118 -28.74 1.51 11.63
CA ASN A 118 -28.41 2.63 12.50
C ASN A 118 -27.21 3.40 11.91
N PRO A 119 -27.40 4.64 11.43
CA PRO A 119 -26.33 5.38 10.77
C PRO A 119 -25.13 5.66 11.68
N LYS A 120 -25.35 5.70 13.00
CA LYS A 120 -24.29 5.93 14.01
C LYS A 120 -23.52 4.66 14.37
N ARG A 121 -23.91 3.50 13.84
CA ARG A 121 -23.32 2.20 14.15
C ARG A 121 -22.89 1.46 12.87
N VAL A 122 -22.11 2.17 12.05
CA VAL A 122 -21.46 1.61 10.86
C VAL A 122 -19.98 1.41 11.17
N TYR A 123 -19.49 0.19 11.00
CA TYR A 123 -18.16 -0.23 11.42
C TYR A 123 -17.36 -0.78 10.25
N LEU A 124 -16.04 -0.71 10.37
CA LEU A 124 -15.10 -1.40 9.48
C LEU A 124 -14.48 -2.62 10.18
N PHE A 125 -14.39 -3.71 9.45
CA PHE A 125 -13.50 -4.82 9.80
C PHE A 125 -12.63 -5.17 8.60
N GLY A 126 -11.31 -5.31 8.82
CA GLY A 126 -10.36 -5.67 7.76
C GLY A 126 -9.39 -6.75 8.17
N HIS A 127 -8.97 -7.56 7.19
CA HIS A 127 -7.89 -8.54 7.34
C HIS A 127 -6.78 -8.27 6.34
N SER A 128 -5.50 -8.32 6.78
CA SER A 128 -4.33 -8.19 5.92
C SER A 128 -4.35 -6.89 5.08
N GLY A 129 -4.32 -6.95 3.75
CA GLY A 129 -4.48 -5.78 2.89
C GLY A 129 -5.74 -4.97 3.19
N GLY A 130 -6.87 -5.65 3.50
CA GLY A 130 -8.11 -5.00 3.93
C GLY A 130 -8.00 -4.35 5.31
N ALA A 131 -7.11 -4.84 6.19
CA ALA A 131 -6.85 -4.23 7.49
C ALA A 131 -6.11 -2.89 7.35
N VAL A 132 -5.12 -2.83 6.47
CA VAL A 132 -4.42 -1.57 6.13
C VAL A 132 -5.41 -0.56 5.55
N PHE A 133 -6.23 -1.01 4.61
CA PHE A 133 -7.24 -0.16 3.99
C PHE A 133 -8.30 0.33 5.00
N ALA A 134 -8.75 -0.54 5.94
CA ALA A 134 -9.67 -0.13 7.00
C ALA A 134 -9.07 0.96 7.91
N LEU A 135 -7.78 0.85 8.25
CA LEU A 135 -7.07 1.90 9.00
C LEU A 135 -7.04 3.22 8.22
N LEU A 136 -6.72 3.20 6.92
CA LEU A 136 -6.74 4.39 6.08
C LEU A 136 -8.14 5.03 6.03
N MET A 137 -9.19 4.22 5.85
CA MET A 137 -10.56 4.72 5.85
C MET A 137 -10.97 5.34 7.19
N SER A 138 -10.46 4.81 8.31
CA SER A 138 -10.67 5.40 9.65
C SER A 138 -10.05 6.80 9.81
N LEU A 139 -8.99 7.07 9.06
CA LEU A 139 -8.33 8.40 9.06
C LEU A 139 -9.04 9.35 8.08
N TYR A 140 -9.35 8.89 6.87
CA TYR A 140 -10.02 9.71 5.85
C TYR A 140 -11.45 10.06 6.23
N GLU A 141 -12.23 9.07 6.71
CA GLU A 141 -13.66 9.19 7.01
C GLU A 141 -13.93 9.03 8.51
N SER A 142 -13.13 9.73 9.31
CA SER A 142 -13.13 9.61 10.76
C SER A 142 -14.47 10.00 11.42
N GLU A 143 -15.32 10.80 10.75
CA GLU A 143 -16.65 11.21 11.22
C GLU A 143 -17.78 10.36 10.63
N TYR A 144 -17.46 9.38 9.76
CA TYR A 144 -18.46 8.53 9.10
C TYR A 144 -18.55 7.13 9.72
N PHE A 145 -17.43 6.49 10.02
CA PHE A 145 -17.39 5.16 10.63
C PHE A 145 -17.26 5.25 12.15
N ALA A 146 -18.13 4.55 12.88
CA ALA A 146 -18.18 4.60 14.35
C ALA A 146 -16.90 4.05 15.01
N ALA A 147 -16.39 2.93 14.50
CA ALA A 147 -15.16 2.28 14.96
C ALA A 147 -14.59 1.36 13.89
N THR A 148 -13.34 0.94 14.08
CA THR A 148 -12.64 0.01 13.20
C THR A 148 -11.99 -1.11 13.98
N ALA A 149 -12.19 -2.35 13.55
CA ALA A 149 -11.46 -3.51 14.03
C ALA A 149 -10.66 -4.15 12.90
N ILE A 150 -9.45 -4.59 13.17
CA ILE A 150 -8.61 -5.23 12.17
C ILE A 150 -7.92 -6.48 12.70
N HIS A 151 -7.60 -7.39 11.78
CA HIS A 151 -6.68 -8.51 12.02
C HIS A 151 -5.50 -8.43 11.07
N ALA A 152 -4.27 -8.50 11.61
CA ALA A 152 -3.02 -8.52 10.86
C ALA A 152 -2.89 -7.32 9.89
N GLY A 153 -2.70 -6.14 10.46
CA GLY A 153 -2.50 -4.89 9.72
C GLY A 153 -1.74 -3.85 10.53
N ALA A 154 -1.07 -2.94 9.84
CA ALA A 154 -0.32 -1.83 10.41
C ALA A 154 -0.42 -0.60 9.50
N LEU A 155 -0.21 0.59 10.03
CA LEU A 155 -0.02 1.79 9.22
C LEU A 155 1.39 1.80 8.63
N TYR A 156 1.47 2.14 7.36
CA TYR A 156 2.77 2.46 6.75
C TYR A 156 3.25 3.84 7.21
N PRO A 157 4.58 4.09 7.24
CA PRO A 157 5.14 5.38 7.65
C PRO A 157 4.55 6.57 6.89
N GLU A 158 4.21 6.40 5.62
CA GLU A 158 3.62 7.42 4.76
C GLU A 158 2.21 7.84 5.19
N ALA A 159 1.50 6.98 5.90
CA ALA A 159 0.17 7.29 6.42
C ALA A 159 0.18 8.24 7.62
N THR A 160 1.35 8.56 8.19
CA THR A 160 1.48 9.45 9.35
C THR A 160 0.85 10.83 9.09
N ALA A 161 1.04 11.38 7.88
CA ALA A 161 0.44 12.65 7.50
C ALA A 161 -1.11 12.64 7.51
N LEU A 162 -1.73 11.46 7.35
CA LEU A 162 -3.18 11.30 7.39
C LEU A 162 -3.74 11.32 8.81
N ILE A 163 -2.93 10.98 9.81
CA ILE A 163 -3.36 10.94 11.22
C ILE A 163 -3.81 12.31 11.69
N ASP A 164 -3.11 13.37 11.25
CA ASP A 164 -3.43 14.76 11.61
C ASP A 164 -4.67 15.29 10.87
N LEU A 165 -5.03 14.68 9.74
CA LEU A 165 -6.24 15.03 8.99
C LEU A 165 -7.51 14.50 9.64
N ALA A 166 -7.41 13.46 10.47
CA ALA A 166 -8.57 12.84 11.11
C ALA A 166 -9.19 13.79 12.14
N LYS A 167 -10.38 14.32 11.85
CA LYS A 167 -11.11 15.25 12.71
C LYS A 167 -11.59 14.59 14.00
N ARG A 168 -12.07 13.35 13.91
CA ARG A 168 -12.42 12.50 15.03
C ARG A 168 -11.38 11.41 15.22
N LYS A 169 -11.06 11.09 16.45
CA LYS A 169 -10.15 9.98 16.79
C LYS A 169 -10.96 8.70 16.92
N THR A 170 -11.22 8.07 15.77
CA THR A 170 -12.00 6.83 15.65
C THR A 170 -11.41 5.74 16.55
N PRO A 171 -12.20 5.07 17.41
CA PRO A 171 -11.73 3.93 18.20
C PRO A 171 -11.27 2.79 17.31
N ILE A 172 -10.10 2.22 17.62
CA ILE A 172 -9.46 1.18 16.80
C ILE A 172 -9.15 -0.05 17.65
N HIS A 173 -9.46 -1.22 17.12
CA HIS A 173 -9.10 -2.51 17.69
C HIS A 173 -8.20 -3.28 16.72
N ILE A 174 -7.04 -3.71 17.18
CA ILE A 174 -6.06 -4.46 16.40
C ILE A 174 -5.86 -5.83 17.02
N GLN A 175 -5.95 -6.88 16.21
CA GLN A 175 -5.54 -8.23 16.57
C GLN A 175 -4.41 -8.67 15.65
N VAL A 176 -3.36 -9.29 16.19
CA VAL A 176 -2.24 -9.78 15.40
C VAL A 176 -1.62 -11.02 16.04
N GLY A 177 -1.17 -11.95 15.23
CA GLY A 177 -0.41 -13.10 15.68
C GLY A 177 1.00 -12.74 16.14
N THR A 178 1.50 -13.37 17.21
CA THR A 178 2.87 -13.09 17.70
C THR A 178 3.96 -13.63 16.78
N ILE A 179 3.60 -14.47 15.80
CA ILE A 179 4.50 -15.01 14.78
C ILE A 179 4.01 -14.67 13.37
N ASP A 180 3.33 -13.54 13.21
CA ASP A 180 2.91 -13.04 11.89
C ASP A 180 4.14 -12.56 11.11
N GLU A 181 4.39 -13.16 9.94
CA GLU A 181 5.55 -12.87 9.09
C GLU A 181 5.32 -11.65 8.18
N TYR A 182 4.06 -11.32 7.85
CA TYR A 182 3.71 -10.20 6.98
C TYR A 182 3.55 -8.88 7.74
N PHE A 183 3.00 -8.95 8.97
CA PHE A 183 2.87 -7.81 9.87
C PHE A 183 3.60 -8.11 11.19
N PRO A 184 4.92 -7.96 11.21
CA PRO A 184 5.72 -8.20 12.41
C PRO A 184 5.17 -7.41 13.59
N LEU A 185 5.14 -8.05 14.77
CA LEU A 185 4.56 -7.48 15.98
C LEU A 185 5.15 -6.10 16.33
N THR A 186 6.43 -5.88 16.01
CA THR A 186 7.09 -4.57 16.17
C THR A 186 6.43 -3.47 15.35
N SER A 187 6.09 -3.74 14.08
CA SER A 187 5.42 -2.77 13.20
C SER A 187 4.00 -2.46 13.68
N VAL A 188 3.28 -3.48 14.15
CA VAL A 188 1.91 -3.30 14.68
C VAL A 188 1.92 -2.51 15.98
N ARG A 189 2.86 -2.78 16.87
CA ARG A 189 3.07 -2.02 18.12
C ARG A 189 3.42 -0.56 17.82
N SER A 190 4.32 -0.32 16.85
CA SER A 190 4.67 1.04 16.42
C SER A 190 3.46 1.79 15.88
N SER A 191 2.60 1.14 15.11
CA SER A 191 1.35 1.75 14.60
C SER A 191 0.40 2.11 15.74
N ARG A 192 0.21 1.21 16.72
CA ARG A 192 -0.59 1.48 17.93
C ARG A 192 -0.04 2.68 18.69
N ASP A 193 1.28 2.70 18.94
CA ASP A 193 1.92 3.75 19.73
C ASP A 193 1.83 5.10 19.04
N LEU A 194 2.03 5.12 17.72
CA LEU A 194 1.86 6.30 16.90
C LEU A 194 0.43 6.85 16.96
N LEU A 195 -0.57 6.00 16.76
CA LEU A 195 -1.98 6.40 16.84
C LEU A 195 -2.35 6.91 18.23
N ASN A 196 -1.91 6.21 19.30
CA ASN A 196 -2.15 6.65 20.68
C ASN A 196 -1.49 8.01 20.97
N ALA A 197 -0.27 8.25 20.47
CA ALA A 197 0.41 9.54 20.60
C ALA A 197 -0.36 10.71 19.96
N HIS A 198 -1.20 10.41 18.93
CA HIS A 198 -2.07 11.39 18.27
C HIS A 198 -3.52 11.39 18.81
N GLY A 199 -3.76 10.76 19.96
CA GLY A 199 -5.03 10.82 20.69
C GLY A 199 -6.07 9.79 20.27
N PHE A 200 -5.73 8.81 19.42
CA PHE A 200 -6.63 7.68 19.13
C PHE A 200 -6.68 6.72 20.33
N SER A 201 -7.82 6.06 20.52
CA SER A 201 -7.94 4.95 21.47
C SER A 201 -7.71 3.65 20.70
N VAL A 202 -6.52 3.05 20.88
CA VAL A 202 -6.17 1.81 20.20
C VAL A 202 -6.03 0.66 21.19
N GLN A 203 -6.88 -0.36 21.05
CA GLN A 203 -6.75 -1.63 21.75
C GLN A 203 -5.99 -2.63 20.90
N LEU A 204 -4.86 -3.13 21.37
CA LEU A 204 -4.08 -4.17 20.70
C LEU A 204 -4.19 -5.50 21.44
N ILE A 205 -4.56 -6.57 20.74
CA ILE A 205 -4.53 -7.95 21.21
C ILE A 205 -3.50 -8.74 20.40
N GLU A 206 -2.52 -9.27 21.11
CA GLU A 206 -1.50 -10.14 20.57
C GLU A 206 -1.94 -11.60 20.78
N ILE A 207 -2.12 -12.35 19.69
CA ILE A 207 -2.58 -13.74 19.73
C ILE A 207 -1.35 -14.66 19.79
N PRO A 208 -1.09 -15.34 20.92
CA PRO A 208 0.11 -16.17 21.08
C PRO A 208 0.17 -17.29 20.05
N GLN A 209 1.36 -17.51 19.48
CA GLN A 209 1.64 -18.58 18.52
C GLN A 209 0.73 -18.58 17.27
N HIS A 210 0.05 -17.48 17.00
CA HIS A 210 -0.75 -17.29 15.80
C HIS A 210 0.10 -16.59 14.72
N ASN A 211 -0.02 -17.08 13.47
CA ASN A 211 0.60 -16.51 12.29
C ASN A 211 -0.35 -15.52 11.59
N HIS A 212 -0.10 -15.27 10.31
CA HIS A 212 -0.95 -14.39 9.49
C HIS A 212 -2.33 -14.96 9.18
N TRP A 213 -2.56 -16.28 9.33
CA TRP A 213 -3.70 -16.98 8.75
C TRP A 213 -4.99 -16.79 9.57
N TYR A 214 -5.85 -15.90 9.09
CA TYR A 214 -7.10 -15.52 9.75
C TYR A 214 -8.11 -16.66 9.88
N TYR A 215 -8.26 -17.47 8.81
CA TYR A 215 -9.42 -18.32 8.59
C TYR A 215 -9.58 -19.45 9.63
N ASP A 216 -8.48 -19.88 10.23
CA ASP A 216 -8.46 -20.94 11.25
C ASP A 216 -9.02 -20.46 12.59
N LEU A 217 -8.81 -19.19 12.93
CA LEU A 217 -9.27 -18.56 14.15
C LEU A 217 -10.40 -17.54 13.96
N ALA A 218 -10.96 -17.46 12.76
CA ALA A 218 -11.96 -16.45 12.40
C ALA A 218 -13.11 -16.31 13.41
N PRO A 219 -13.76 -17.39 13.91
CA PRO A 219 -14.84 -17.23 14.89
C PRO A 219 -14.40 -16.51 16.17
N LYS A 220 -13.20 -16.78 16.66
CA LYS A 220 -12.65 -16.12 17.86
C LYS A 220 -12.27 -14.68 17.56
N ILE A 221 -11.59 -14.44 16.45
CA ILE A 221 -11.16 -13.10 16.01
C ILE A 221 -12.38 -12.20 15.79
N ASN A 222 -13.41 -12.70 15.11
CA ASN A 222 -14.64 -11.97 14.82
C ASN A 222 -15.41 -11.65 16.10
N ARG A 223 -15.55 -12.61 17.02
CA ARG A 223 -16.21 -12.39 18.32
C ARG A 223 -15.50 -11.29 19.10
N THR A 224 -14.18 -11.35 19.20
CA THR A 224 -13.39 -10.34 19.90
C THR A 224 -13.50 -8.96 19.24
N ALA A 225 -13.46 -8.90 17.91
CA ALA A 225 -13.69 -7.66 17.17
C ALA A 225 -15.09 -7.10 17.41
N TRP A 226 -16.11 -7.95 17.37
CA TRP A 226 -17.49 -7.55 17.59
C TRP A 226 -17.76 -7.03 19.01
N GLU A 227 -17.22 -7.67 20.03
CA GLU A 227 -17.34 -7.20 21.42
C GLU A 227 -16.77 -5.78 21.60
N PHE A 228 -15.73 -5.44 20.85
CA PHE A 228 -15.22 -4.07 20.80
C PHE A 228 -16.12 -3.12 19.99
N LEU A 229 -16.55 -3.54 18.81
CA LEU A 229 -17.32 -2.69 17.89
C LEU A 229 -18.72 -2.35 18.44
N LYS A 230 -19.41 -3.35 18.99
CA LYS A 230 -20.84 -3.21 19.35
C LYS A 230 -21.14 -2.16 20.43
N ILE A 231 -20.15 -1.76 21.20
CA ILE A 231 -20.27 -0.73 22.25
C ILE A 231 -19.90 0.67 21.74
N GLN A 232 -19.43 0.79 20.49
CA GLN A 232 -19.06 2.08 19.90
C GLN A 232 -20.21 2.69 19.11
N GLU A 233 -20.35 4.01 19.21
CA GLU A 233 -21.35 4.77 18.47
C GLU A 233 -20.82 6.18 18.17
N LEU A 234 -21.24 6.76 17.05
CA LEU A 234 -20.98 8.17 16.76
C LEU A 234 -21.77 9.06 17.69
N SER A 235 -21.13 10.07 18.26
CA SER A 235 -21.80 11.08 19.12
C SER A 235 -22.74 12.00 18.35
N GLY A 236 -22.51 12.19 17.04
CA GLY A 236 -23.29 13.02 16.13
C GLY A 236 -23.81 12.24 14.94
N GLU A 237 -24.43 12.92 13.99
CA GLU A 237 -24.78 12.34 12.69
C GLU A 237 -23.51 12.06 11.90
N PRO A 238 -23.45 10.93 11.14
CA PRO A 238 -22.29 10.62 10.32
C PRO A 238 -22.08 11.71 9.26
N HIS A 239 -20.84 12.14 9.11
CA HIS A 239 -20.45 13.14 8.13
C HIS A 239 -19.45 12.54 7.14
N PHE A 240 -19.73 12.69 5.84
CA PHE A 240 -18.88 12.27 4.75
C PHE A 240 -18.31 13.49 4.01
N GLU A 241 -16.98 13.56 3.83
CA GLU A 241 -16.31 14.70 3.21
C GLU A 241 -16.28 14.60 1.67
N GLU A 242 -17.42 14.47 1.04
CA GLU A 242 -17.55 14.23 -0.41
C GLU A 242 -16.78 15.20 -1.31
N TYR A 243 -16.74 16.48 -0.97
CA TYR A 243 -16.23 17.55 -1.85
C TYR A 243 -14.71 17.50 -2.05
N LYS A 244 -13.97 17.22 -1.00
CA LYS A 244 -12.50 17.18 -1.01
C LYS A 244 -11.99 16.02 -1.86
N PHE A 245 -12.59 14.85 -1.71
CA PHE A 245 -12.23 13.65 -2.45
C PHE A 245 -12.56 13.69 -3.94
N ARG A 246 -13.65 14.35 -4.36
CA ARG A 246 -14.01 14.47 -5.79
C ARG A 246 -13.04 15.35 -6.56
N ALA A 247 -12.62 16.48 -5.98
CA ALA A 247 -11.63 17.36 -6.62
C ALA A 247 -10.23 16.73 -6.66
N GLU A 248 -9.75 16.20 -5.54
CA GLU A 248 -8.49 15.48 -5.44
C GLU A 248 -8.46 14.25 -6.37
N ARG A 249 -9.58 13.57 -6.51
CA ARG A 249 -9.74 12.38 -7.34
C ARG A 249 -9.73 12.68 -8.84
N ARG A 250 -10.36 13.78 -9.29
CA ARG A 250 -10.29 14.18 -10.71
C ARG A 250 -8.86 14.50 -11.07
N ASN A 251 -8.16 15.27 -10.24
CA ASN A 251 -6.76 15.60 -10.45
C ASN A 251 -5.88 14.34 -10.39
N SER A 252 -6.10 13.45 -9.44
CA SER A 252 -5.38 12.17 -9.32
C SER A 252 -5.60 11.25 -10.54
N LYS A 253 -6.82 11.21 -11.09
CA LYS A 253 -7.09 10.42 -12.30
C LYS A 253 -6.36 11.00 -13.51
N GLU A 254 -6.47 12.31 -13.75
CA GLU A 254 -5.77 12.99 -14.83
C GLU A 254 -4.24 12.89 -14.66
N ALA A 255 -3.73 13.04 -13.44
CA ALA A 255 -2.31 12.85 -13.11
C ALA A 255 -1.85 11.43 -13.45
N THR A 256 -2.63 10.41 -13.07
CA THR A 256 -2.33 9.01 -13.39
C THR A 256 -2.35 8.74 -14.91
N GLU A 257 -3.29 9.33 -15.65
CA GLU A 257 -3.32 9.22 -17.10
C GLU A 257 -2.07 9.85 -17.75
N GLN A 258 -1.63 11.01 -17.28
CA GLN A 258 -0.41 11.66 -17.76
C GLN A 258 0.85 10.87 -17.36
N TYR A 259 0.90 10.35 -16.13
CA TYR A 259 1.98 9.48 -15.69
C TYR A 259 2.11 8.23 -16.57
N ASN A 260 1.00 7.53 -16.85
CA ASN A 260 0.99 6.35 -17.71
C ASN A 260 1.40 6.69 -19.15
N ARG A 261 1.01 7.87 -19.66
CA ARG A 261 1.49 8.39 -20.95
C ARG A 261 3.00 8.62 -20.92
N GLY A 262 3.53 9.11 -19.79
CA GLY A 262 4.98 9.26 -19.58
C GLY A 262 5.72 7.92 -19.62
N LEU A 263 5.19 6.89 -18.96
CA LEU A 263 5.75 5.54 -19.01
C LEU A 263 5.81 4.99 -20.44
N GLU A 264 4.74 5.14 -21.20
CA GLU A 264 4.69 4.64 -22.58
C GLU A 264 5.70 5.38 -23.48
N ARG A 265 5.78 6.72 -23.36
CA ARG A 265 6.77 7.51 -24.11
C ARG A 265 8.21 7.13 -23.73
N HIS A 266 8.47 6.93 -22.45
CA HIS A 266 9.80 6.49 -21.99
C HIS A 266 10.15 5.11 -22.57
N ARG A 267 9.21 4.17 -22.59
CA ARG A 267 9.38 2.81 -23.13
C ARG A 267 9.74 2.82 -24.62
N VAL A 268 9.19 3.76 -25.41
CA VAL A 268 9.50 3.89 -26.83
C VAL A 268 10.68 4.83 -27.13
N GLY A 269 11.37 5.32 -26.10
CA GLY A 269 12.55 6.17 -26.21
C GLY A 269 12.26 7.66 -26.46
N ASP A 270 11.00 8.09 -26.42
CA ASP A 270 10.62 9.51 -26.47
C ASP A 270 10.83 10.16 -25.10
N ILE A 271 12.09 10.41 -24.77
CA ILE A 271 12.49 10.93 -23.45
C ILE A 271 11.91 12.34 -23.22
N ALA A 272 11.93 13.21 -24.24
CA ALA A 272 11.39 14.55 -24.10
C ALA A 272 9.87 14.54 -23.86
N GLY A 273 9.15 13.70 -24.59
CA GLY A 273 7.72 13.50 -24.39
C GLY A 273 7.38 12.87 -23.04
N ALA A 274 8.24 11.97 -22.53
CA ALA A 274 8.09 11.39 -21.19
C ALA A 274 8.22 12.46 -20.11
N ILE A 275 9.25 13.32 -20.17
CA ILE A 275 9.44 14.44 -19.24
C ILE A 275 8.24 15.37 -19.25
N ALA A 276 7.73 15.72 -20.42
CA ALA A 276 6.54 16.59 -20.54
C ALA A 276 5.30 15.95 -19.87
N ALA A 277 5.09 14.65 -20.10
CA ALA A 277 3.95 13.93 -19.54
C ALA A 277 4.05 13.78 -18.01
N TYR A 278 5.24 13.43 -17.47
CA TYR A 278 5.48 13.38 -16.01
C TYR A 278 5.34 14.77 -15.39
N SER A 279 5.83 15.84 -16.06
CA SER A 279 5.67 17.21 -15.57
C SER A 279 4.19 17.58 -15.48
N ARG A 280 3.39 17.19 -16.47
CA ARG A 280 1.94 17.43 -16.42
C ARG A 280 1.27 16.62 -15.30
N ALA A 281 1.72 15.38 -15.04
CA ALA A 281 1.24 14.60 -13.90
C ALA A 281 1.55 15.30 -12.56
N ILE A 282 2.75 15.86 -12.42
CA ILE A 282 3.17 16.62 -11.23
C ILE A 282 2.40 17.94 -11.08
N GLU A 283 2.11 18.65 -12.16
CA GLU A 283 1.26 19.86 -12.12
C GLU A 283 -0.16 19.55 -11.61
N LEU A 284 -0.67 18.36 -11.94
CA LEU A 284 -2.00 17.90 -11.54
C LEU A 284 -2.01 17.34 -10.11
N ASP A 285 -0.89 16.76 -9.68
CA ASP A 285 -0.68 16.23 -8.33
C ASP A 285 0.78 16.47 -7.90
N GLU A 286 1.03 17.54 -7.17
CA GLU A 286 2.34 17.92 -6.66
C GLU A 286 2.93 16.91 -5.63
N LYS A 287 2.12 15.93 -5.19
CA LYS A 287 2.52 14.87 -4.27
C LYS A 287 2.75 13.53 -4.97
N TYR A 288 2.77 13.49 -6.28
CA TYR A 288 2.96 12.25 -7.05
C TYR A 288 4.43 11.82 -7.05
N ALA A 289 4.86 11.13 -6.00
CA ALA A 289 6.26 10.71 -5.80
C ALA A 289 6.83 9.92 -6.98
N ASP A 290 6.05 8.97 -7.54
CA ASP A 290 6.48 8.13 -8.68
C ASP A 290 6.69 8.97 -9.95
N ALA A 291 5.92 10.03 -10.15
CA ALA A 291 6.10 10.90 -11.30
C ALA A 291 7.41 11.69 -11.21
N TYR A 292 7.77 12.17 -10.02
CA TYR A 292 9.09 12.75 -9.77
C TYR A 292 10.20 11.73 -10.00
N ASN A 293 10.12 10.53 -9.42
CA ASN A 293 11.15 9.50 -9.62
C ASN A 293 11.36 9.19 -11.10
N ASN A 294 10.29 8.96 -11.87
CA ASN A 294 10.39 8.59 -13.26
C ASN A 294 10.80 9.77 -14.18
N ARG A 295 10.44 11.00 -13.81
CA ARG A 295 10.99 12.19 -14.49
C ARG A 295 12.48 12.34 -14.23
N GLY A 296 12.92 12.09 -13.01
CA GLY A 296 14.34 12.03 -12.65
C GLY A 296 15.11 11.00 -13.50
N VAL A 297 14.57 9.80 -13.70
CA VAL A 297 15.15 8.79 -14.59
C VAL A 297 15.21 9.29 -16.04
N ALA A 298 14.18 9.96 -16.51
CA ALA A 298 14.18 10.56 -17.85
C ALA A 298 15.21 11.69 -18.00
N TYR A 299 15.41 12.53 -16.97
CA TYR A 299 16.49 13.52 -16.93
C TYR A 299 17.89 12.87 -16.92
N MET A 300 18.07 11.75 -16.21
CA MET A 300 19.31 10.97 -16.29
C MET A 300 19.62 10.52 -17.73
N ALA A 301 18.61 10.06 -18.46
CA ALA A 301 18.76 9.66 -19.87
C ALA A 301 19.19 10.84 -20.77
N GLN A 302 18.77 12.07 -20.43
CA GLN A 302 19.24 13.30 -21.07
C GLN A 302 20.58 13.82 -20.51
N LYS A 303 21.16 13.15 -19.51
CA LYS A 303 22.36 13.57 -18.78
C LYS A 303 22.20 14.87 -17.99
N ASP A 304 20.96 15.29 -17.72
CA ASP A 304 20.67 16.39 -16.79
C ASP A 304 20.62 15.85 -15.34
N TYR A 305 21.80 15.60 -14.81
CA TYR A 305 21.95 15.06 -13.46
C TYR A 305 21.49 16.02 -12.36
N THR A 306 21.46 17.33 -12.64
CA THR A 306 20.99 18.32 -11.69
C THR A 306 19.49 18.26 -11.51
N ALA A 307 18.74 18.26 -12.61
CA ALA A 307 17.29 18.10 -12.56
C ALA A 307 16.90 16.73 -12.02
N ALA A 308 17.62 15.67 -12.41
CA ALA A 308 17.38 14.32 -11.91
C ALA A 308 17.54 14.23 -10.38
N ALA A 309 18.63 14.78 -9.82
CA ALA A 309 18.88 14.76 -8.37
C ALA A 309 17.80 15.54 -7.59
N ALA A 310 17.34 16.66 -8.12
CA ALA A 310 16.26 17.45 -7.53
C ALA A 310 14.94 16.63 -7.50
N ASP A 311 14.61 15.96 -8.60
CA ASP A 311 13.40 15.13 -8.71
C ASP A 311 13.46 13.91 -7.77
N PHE A 312 14.59 13.21 -7.70
CA PHE A 312 14.74 12.08 -6.74
C PHE A 312 14.64 12.58 -5.30
N THR A 313 15.22 13.74 -4.98
CA THR A 313 15.09 14.33 -3.65
C THR A 313 13.63 14.63 -3.32
N ARG A 314 12.90 15.23 -4.26
CA ARG A 314 11.47 15.50 -4.07
C ARG A 314 10.63 14.23 -3.96
N SER A 315 10.93 13.20 -4.76
CA SER A 315 10.30 11.89 -4.64
C SER A 315 10.49 11.29 -3.25
N LEU A 316 11.72 11.34 -2.72
CA LEU A 316 12.07 10.81 -1.39
C LEU A 316 11.45 11.59 -0.23
N GLU A 317 11.27 12.91 -0.37
CA GLU A 317 10.54 13.74 0.61
C GLU A 317 9.06 13.37 0.68
N LEU A 318 8.47 12.97 -0.46
CA LEU A 318 7.06 12.61 -0.56
C LEU A 318 6.81 11.15 -0.14
N ALA A 319 7.63 10.24 -0.63
CA ALA A 319 7.55 8.81 -0.33
C ALA A 319 8.93 8.15 -0.48
N PRO A 320 9.55 7.69 0.61
CA PRO A 320 10.79 6.95 0.55
C PRO A 320 10.64 5.68 -0.30
N SER A 321 11.52 5.49 -1.31
CA SER A 321 11.52 4.33 -2.18
C SER A 321 12.95 3.84 -2.46
N ASP A 322 13.11 2.51 -2.59
CA ASP A 322 14.39 1.88 -2.91
C ASP A 322 14.95 2.39 -4.23
N SER A 323 14.10 2.57 -5.22
CA SER A 323 14.49 3.05 -6.55
C SER A 323 14.99 4.49 -6.53
N ALA A 324 14.28 5.41 -5.84
CA ALA A 324 14.69 6.81 -5.75
C ALA A 324 16.01 6.98 -4.98
N TYR A 325 16.18 6.24 -3.88
CA TYR A 325 17.47 6.22 -3.16
C TYR A 325 18.61 5.67 -4.04
N ASN A 326 18.40 4.55 -4.74
CA ASN A 326 19.44 3.98 -5.60
C ASN A 326 19.79 4.90 -6.76
N ASN A 327 18.82 5.56 -7.36
CA ASN A 327 19.04 6.49 -8.46
C ASN A 327 19.77 7.76 -8.01
N ARG A 328 19.36 8.37 -6.89
CA ARG A 328 20.05 9.54 -6.32
C ARG A 328 21.46 9.18 -5.86
N GLY A 329 21.63 8.05 -5.21
CA GLY A 329 22.92 7.52 -4.80
C GLY A 329 23.88 7.33 -6.00
N SER A 330 23.36 6.87 -7.15
CA SER A 330 24.17 6.72 -8.38
C SER A 330 24.64 8.06 -8.92
N ILE A 331 23.82 9.11 -8.87
CA ILE A 331 24.23 10.47 -9.23
C ILE A 331 25.29 10.99 -8.25
N LEU A 332 25.05 10.86 -6.94
CA LEU A 332 26.01 11.28 -5.91
C LEU A 332 27.36 10.60 -6.06
N PHE A 333 27.34 9.29 -6.35
CA PHE A 333 28.57 8.52 -6.61
C PHE A 333 29.33 9.06 -7.84
N SER A 334 28.65 9.36 -8.93
CA SER A 334 29.25 9.95 -10.13
C SER A 334 29.85 11.34 -9.89
N GLN A 335 29.27 12.09 -8.96
CA GLN A 335 29.74 13.41 -8.50
C GLN A 335 30.87 13.34 -7.44
N ARG A 336 31.38 12.15 -7.13
CA ARG A 336 32.38 11.94 -6.07
C ARG A 336 31.91 12.25 -4.65
N LYS A 337 30.62 12.38 -4.41
CA LYS A 337 29.97 12.50 -3.11
C LYS A 337 29.73 11.09 -2.53
N THR A 338 30.82 10.34 -2.33
CA THR A 338 30.75 8.90 -2.11
C THR A 338 30.11 8.52 -0.78
N GLU A 339 30.32 9.28 0.31
CA GLU A 339 29.67 8.98 1.60
C GLU A 339 28.16 9.21 1.55
N GLU A 340 27.70 10.28 0.88
CA GLU A 340 26.28 10.54 0.66
C GLU A 340 25.65 9.41 -0.20
N ALA A 341 26.37 8.94 -1.22
CA ALA A 341 25.92 7.79 -2.05
C ALA A 341 25.78 6.50 -1.22
N ILE A 342 26.75 6.21 -0.35
CA ILE A 342 26.69 5.05 0.55
C ILE A 342 25.47 5.14 1.49
N ALA A 343 25.18 6.33 2.01
CA ALA A 343 24.00 6.54 2.84
C ALA A 343 22.72 6.26 2.05
N ASP A 344 22.58 6.81 0.84
CA ASP A 344 21.41 6.56 -0.01
C ASP A 344 21.26 5.09 -0.38
N PHE A 345 22.30 4.42 -0.85
CA PHE A 345 22.25 2.98 -1.15
C PHE A 345 21.87 2.16 0.09
N THR A 346 22.31 2.57 1.27
CA THR A 346 22.00 1.88 2.53
C THR A 346 20.53 2.02 2.86
N GLU A 347 19.95 3.21 2.72
CA GLU A 347 18.50 3.40 2.95
C GLU A 347 17.66 2.63 1.90
N GLY A 348 18.06 2.65 0.62
CA GLY A 348 17.42 1.85 -0.42
C GLY A 348 17.45 0.34 -0.11
N ILE A 349 18.58 -0.19 0.33
CA ILE A 349 18.73 -1.60 0.73
C ILE A 349 17.86 -1.96 1.93
N LYS A 350 17.70 -1.07 2.92
CA LYS A 350 16.82 -1.29 4.07
C LYS A 350 15.36 -1.41 3.64
N LEU A 351 14.92 -0.59 2.68
CA LEU A 351 13.56 -0.63 2.16
C LEU A 351 13.33 -1.89 1.33
N LYS A 352 14.21 -2.16 0.40
CA LYS A 352 14.12 -3.33 -0.49
C LYS A 352 15.50 -3.78 -0.94
N PRO A 353 16.03 -4.88 -0.39
CA PRO A 353 17.31 -5.44 -0.82
C PRO A 353 17.28 -5.83 -2.31
N SER A 354 18.21 -5.31 -3.10
CA SER A 354 18.41 -5.70 -4.51
C SER A 354 19.87 -5.92 -4.82
N ALA A 355 20.15 -6.81 -5.78
CA ALA A 355 21.53 -7.11 -6.18
C ALA A 355 22.24 -5.87 -6.74
N GLU A 356 21.51 -5.03 -7.47
CA GLU A 356 22.00 -3.78 -8.04
C GLU A 356 22.40 -2.78 -6.93
N ALA A 357 21.57 -2.60 -5.91
CA ALA A 357 21.86 -1.68 -4.82
C ALA A 357 23.08 -2.12 -4.01
N TYR A 358 23.23 -3.42 -3.74
CA TYR A 358 24.44 -3.95 -3.10
C TYR A 358 25.69 -3.74 -3.98
N VAL A 359 25.62 -3.99 -5.29
CA VAL A 359 26.74 -3.73 -6.19
C VAL A 359 27.11 -2.25 -6.20
N ASN A 360 26.15 -1.35 -6.28
CA ASN A 360 26.39 0.08 -6.28
C ASN A 360 27.03 0.56 -4.97
N ARG A 361 26.57 0.07 -3.82
CA ARG A 361 27.20 0.37 -2.53
C ARG A 361 28.59 -0.24 -2.42
N GLY A 362 28.78 -1.45 -2.90
CA GLY A 362 30.09 -2.10 -2.96
C GLY A 362 31.11 -1.30 -3.79
N LEU A 363 30.71 -0.77 -4.94
CA LEU A 363 31.55 0.14 -5.75
C LEU A 363 31.91 1.42 -4.98
N ALA A 364 30.94 2.00 -4.25
CA ALA A 364 31.16 3.16 -3.41
C ALA A 364 32.13 2.86 -2.24
N TYR A 365 32.03 1.67 -1.63
CA TYR A 365 33.00 1.22 -0.64
C TYR A 365 34.43 1.02 -1.22
N GLN A 366 34.56 0.47 -2.42
CA GLN A 366 35.84 0.37 -3.10
C GLN A 366 36.46 1.74 -3.35
N GLN A 367 35.67 2.72 -3.78
CA GLN A 367 36.19 4.08 -4.03
C GLN A 367 36.75 4.73 -2.76
N THR A 368 36.29 4.29 -1.58
CA THR A 368 36.77 4.76 -0.27
C THR A 368 37.75 3.78 0.41
N ASN A 369 38.31 2.82 -0.35
CA ASN A 369 39.23 1.79 0.13
C ASN A 369 38.70 0.89 1.25
N ARG A 370 37.36 0.72 1.31
CA ARG A 370 36.68 -0.17 2.25
C ARG A 370 36.41 -1.53 1.59
N ASP A 371 37.47 -2.19 1.09
CA ASP A 371 37.41 -3.41 0.27
C ASP A 371 36.66 -4.57 0.97
N SER A 372 36.80 -4.73 2.28
CA SER A 372 36.08 -5.77 3.03
C SER A 372 34.57 -5.59 3.02
N LEU A 373 34.07 -4.35 3.11
CA LEU A 373 32.64 -4.05 3.01
C LEU A 373 32.14 -4.23 1.58
N ALA A 374 32.94 -3.84 0.58
CA ALA A 374 32.59 -4.07 -0.82
C ALA A 374 32.50 -5.57 -1.12
N LEU A 375 33.41 -6.40 -0.60
CA LEU A 375 33.40 -7.85 -0.78
C LEU A 375 32.10 -8.45 -0.21
N ALA A 376 31.72 -8.07 1.01
CA ALA A 376 30.48 -8.51 1.63
C ALA A 376 29.24 -8.10 0.81
N ASP A 377 29.23 -6.89 0.26
CA ASP A 377 28.12 -6.43 -0.58
C ASP A 377 28.02 -7.22 -1.89
N TYR A 378 29.14 -7.53 -2.55
CA TYR A 378 29.11 -8.38 -3.75
C TYR A 378 28.65 -9.81 -3.44
N GLU A 379 28.99 -10.35 -2.27
CA GLU A 379 28.49 -11.65 -1.82
C GLU A 379 26.98 -11.62 -1.59
N HIS A 380 26.46 -10.56 -0.98
CA HIS A 380 25.00 -10.37 -0.83
C HIS A 380 24.30 -10.24 -2.19
N ALA A 381 24.87 -9.48 -3.13
CA ALA A 381 24.34 -9.35 -4.48
C ALA A 381 24.24 -10.69 -5.20
N ILE A 382 25.30 -11.53 -5.12
CA ILE A 382 25.33 -12.87 -5.70
C ILE A 382 24.31 -13.79 -5.04
N LYS A 383 24.15 -13.71 -3.72
CA LYS A 383 23.15 -14.50 -2.98
C LYS A 383 21.72 -14.13 -3.40
N LEU A 384 21.44 -12.84 -3.59
CA LEU A 384 20.13 -12.35 -4.01
C LEU A 384 19.85 -12.69 -5.50
N ASN A 385 20.82 -12.51 -6.35
CA ASN A 385 20.70 -12.82 -7.78
C ASN A 385 21.94 -13.61 -8.28
N PRO A 386 21.91 -14.96 -8.22
CA PRO A 386 23.00 -15.79 -8.69
C PRO A 386 23.27 -15.73 -10.20
N LYS A 387 22.44 -14.99 -10.96
CA LYS A 387 22.64 -14.76 -12.40
C LYS A 387 23.18 -13.35 -12.70
N PHE A 388 23.49 -12.55 -11.70
CA PHE A 388 24.01 -11.21 -11.89
C PHE A 388 25.52 -11.22 -12.14
N GLY A 389 25.93 -11.45 -13.40
CA GLY A 389 27.34 -11.64 -13.82
C GLY A 389 28.27 -10.55 -13.33
N ARG A 390 27.84 -9.27 -13.37
CA ARG A 390 28.64 -8.12 -12.92
C ARG A 390 29.12 -8.25 -11.47
N ALA A 391 28.30 -8.79 -10.56
CA ALA A 391 28.68 -8.97 -9.16
C ALA A 391 29.86 -9.96 -8.99
N TYR A 392 29.87 -11.03 -9.79
CA TYR A 392 30.99 -11.98 -9.80
C TYR A 392 32.28 -11.32 -10.31
N VAL A 393 32.24 -10.57 -11.42
CA VAL A 393 33.42 -9.89 -11.97
C VAL A 393 33.97 -8.86 -10.97
N LEU A 394 33.14 -8.07 -10.33
CA LEU A 394 33.55 -7.08 -9.33
C LEU A 394 34.17 -7.75 -8.09
N ARG A 395 33.56 -8.85 -7.60
CA ARG A 395 34.16 -9.64 -6.51
C ARG A 395 35.51 -10.21 -6.93
N ALA A 396 35.64 -10.73 -8.14
CA ALA A 396 36.88 -11.26 -8.66
C ALA A 396 38.00 -10.22 -8.69
N LEU A 397 37.71 -8.96 -9.04
CA LEU A 397 38.73 -7.89 -9.02
C LEU A 397 39.28 -7.65 -7.60
N LEU A 398 38.44 -7.71 -6.57
CA LEU A 398 38.88 -7.62 -5.18
C LEU A 398 39.69 -8.85 -4.75
N LEU A 399 39.27 -10.04 -5.17
CA LEU A 399 40.03 -11.28 -4.93
C LEU A 399 41.41 -11.27 -5.60
N LEU A 400 41.52 -10.74 -6.83
CA LEU A 400 42.81 -10.52 -7.48
C LEU A 400 43.69 -9.56 -6.68
N LYS A 401 43.15 -8.44 -6.25
CA LYS A 401 43.87 -7.45 -5.42
C LYS A 401 44.39 -8.04 -4.12
N SER A 402 43.70 -9.04 -3.55
CA SER A 402 44.08 -9.74 -2.32
C SER A 402 44.90 -11.02 -2.56
N GLY A 403 45.30 -11.30 -3.81
CA GLY A 403 46.12 -12.47 -4.17
C GLY A 403 45.38 -13.81 -4.24
N GLN A 404 44.06 -13.80 -4.14
CA GLN A 404 43.20 -15.00 -4.19
C GLN A 404 42.88 -15.41 -5.64
N ASN A 405 43.92 -15.67 -6.41
CA ASN A 405 43.83 -15.84 -7.87
C ASN A 405 42.90 -16.97 -8.33
N VAL A 406 42.90 -18.12 -7.62
CA VAL A 406 42.05 -19.27 -7.99
C VAL A 406 40.56 -18.93 -7.82
N ALA A 407 40.19 -18.31 -6.71
CA ALA A 407 38.82 -17.90 -6.47
C ALA A 407 38.38 -16.81 -7.47
N ALA A 408 39.27 -15.86 -7.73
CA ALA A 408 39.01 -14.81 -8.72
C ALA A 408 38.76 -15.37 -10.12
N GLN A 409 39.60 -16.36 -10.56
CA GLN A 409 39.43 -16.98 -11.86
C GLN A 409 38.07 -17.66 -12.02
N LYS A 410 37.61 -18.38 -10.99
CA LYS A 410 36.30 -19.02 -10.98
C LYS A 410 35.17 -17.99 -11.10
N ASP A 411 35.28 -16.87 -10.40
CA ASP A 411 34.28 -15.81 -10.45
C ASP A 411 34.25 -15.10 -11.81
N LEU A 412 35.43 -14.85 -12.44
CA LEU A 412 35.52 -14.29 -13.78
C LEU A 412 34.86 -15.19 -14.82
N GLU A 413 35.16 -16.49 -14.79
CA GLU A 413 34.55 -17.48 -15.68
C GLU A 413 33.01 -17.48 -15.52
N ARG A 414 32.56 -17.46 -14.28
CA ARG A 414 31.12 -17.43 -13.99
C ARG A 414 30.47 -16.12 -14.44
N GLY A 415 31.06 -14.98 -14.16
CA GLY A 415 30.56 -13.67 -14.53
C GLY A 415 30.42 -13.52 -16.04
N PHE A 416 31.45 -13.87 -16.80
CA PHE A 416 31.47 -13.80 -18.27
C PHE A 416 30.57 -14.86 -18.93
N GLN A 417 30.41 -16.02 -18.32
CA GLN A 417 29.42 -17.01 -18.77
C GLN A 417 27.99 -16.45 -18.66
N LEU A 418 27.70 -15.71 -17.58
CA LEU A 418 26.37 -15.12 -17.34
C LEU A 418 26.09 -13.89 -18.21
N ASP A 419 27.12 -13.08 -18.47
CA ASP A 419 27.02 -11.89 -19.32
C ASP A 419 28.35 -11.70 -20.11
N PRO A 420 28.44 -12.19 -21.35
CA PRO A 420 29.62 -12.05 -22.19
C PRO A 420 29.99 -10.60 -22.52
N ASN A 421 29.06 -9.65 -22.44
CA ASN A 421 29.34 -8.25 -22.75
C ASN A 421 30.28 -7.60 -21.71
N LEU A 422 30.38 -8.18 -20.52
CA LEU A 422 31.31 -7.72 -19.47
C LEU A 422 32.80 -7.81 -19.89
N HIS A 423 33.15 -8.65 -20.87
CA HIS A 423 34.52 -8.68 -21.42
C HIS A 423 34.97 -7.31 -21.95
N ALA A 424 34.11 -6.63 -22.69
CA ALA A 424 34.45 -5.32 -23.25
C ALA A 424 34.76 -4.26 -22.16
N GLU A 425 34.10 -4.34 -21.03
CA GLU A 425 34.25 -3.40 -19.92
C GLU A 425 35.47 -3.80 -19.04
N PHE A 426 35.61 -5.09 -18.70
CA PHE A 426 36.47 -5.51 -17.61
C PHE A 426 37.81 -6.12 -18.04
N ASP A 427 38.01 -6.64 -19.27
CA ASP A 427 39.29 -7.20 -19.72
C ASP A 427 40.47 -6.22 -19.59
N PRO A 428 40.34 -4.91 -19.90
CA PRO A 428 41.44 -3.96 -19.70
C PRO A 428 41.82 -3.83 -18.22
N ILE A 429 40.82 -3.84 -17.32
CA ILE A 429 41.03 -3.72 -15.86
C ILE A 429 41.69 -4.98 -15.31
N ILE A 430 41.25 -6.16 -15.75
CA ILE A 430 41.80 -7.45 -15.33
C ILE A 430 43.27 -7.58 -15.77
N LYS A 431 43.62 -7.15 -16.98
CA LYS A 431 45.02 -7.13 -17.46
C LYS A 431 45.90 -6.24 -16.60
N GLN A 432 45.43 -5.11 -16.12
CA GLN A 432 46.15 -4.24 -15.20
C GLN A 432 46.32 -4.87 -13.82
N ALA A 433 45.30 -5.59 -13.35
CA ALA A 433 45.37 -6.30 -12.06
C ALA A 433 46.28 -7.56 -12.08
N ARG A 434 46.69 -8.06 -13.27
CA ARG A 434 47.58 -9.21 -13.47
C ARG A 434 48.80 -8.83 -14.34
N PRO A 435 49.71 -7.96 -13.88
CA PRO A 435 50.79 -7.44 -14.74
C PRO A 435 51.81 -8.48 -15.19
N ASN A 436 51.82 -9.72 -14.67
CA ASN A 436 52.82 -10.75 -14.90
C ASN A 436 52.27 -12.13 -15.36
N GLN A 437 51.09 -12.17 -15.99
CA GLN A 437 50.59 -13.41 -16.63
C GLN A 437 50.39 -13.25 -18.13
#